data_1d548ea1abeff388d992335367350c42
#
_entry.id   1d548ea1abeff388d992335367350c42
#
_cell.length_a   1.000
_cell.length_b   1.000
_cell.length_c   1.000
_cell.angle_alpha   90.00
_cell.angle_beta   90.00
_cell.angle_gamma   90.00
#
_symmetry.space_group_name_H-M   'P 1'
#
loop_
_entity.id
_entity.type
_entity.pdbx_description
1 polymer ?
#
loop_
_entity_poly.entity_id
_entity_poly.type
_entity_poly.pdbx_seq_one_letter_code
_entity_poly.pdbx_strand_id
1 'polypeptide(L)'
;MKKLYEQVQPFKFRLTVFALLCGATMVSIVLYRVRTILSGSTTYAFLVWNIFLAWIPLGLAHTATAFAWKRKYIILSVPCAAILWLIFFPNAPYILTDLQHLGYPKPGVPVWFDVLLIIWFAWTGLLLGMVSLLLMQDIVRREFGRISGWLFVCAVGLLASLGIYIGRFLRWNSWDVFFNPLVRLTEFLGYASHPSLQSILFISMFSTFFIFFYVTTYAFGLLLQEQAQKNQEESL
;
A
#
# COMPACT_ATOMS: atom_id res chain seq x y z
N MET A 1 -21.44 -29.64 9.75
CA MET A 1 -20.00 -29.50 9.53
C MET A 1 -19.64 -28.68 8.29
N LYS A 2 -20.26 -28.91 7.09
CA LYS A 2 -19.99 -28.10 5.87
C LYS A 2 -20.14 -26.59 6.10
N LYS A 3 -21.24 -26.11 6.71
CA LYS A 3 -21.45 -24.65 6.99
C LYS A 3 -20.40 -24.03 7.91
N LEU A 4 -19.88 -24.77 8.89
CA LEU A 4 -18.82 -24.29 9.78
C LEU A 4 -17.48 -24.20 9.05
N TYR A 5 -17.20 -25.16 8.16
CA TYR A 5 -16.00 -25.18 7.32
C TYR A 5 -15.98 -24.01 6.32
N GLU A 6 -17.10 -23.71 5.68
CA GLU A 6 -17.26 -22.56 4.76
C GLU A 6 -17.13 -21.19 5.46
N GLN A 7 -17.49 -21.08 6.74
CA GLN A 7 -17.30 -19.87 7.53
C GLN A 7 -15.86 -19.71 8.07
N VAL A 8 -15.15 -20.79 8.34
CA VAL A 8 -13.80 -20.78 8.92
C VAL A 8 -12.72 -20.58 7.85
N GLN A 9 -12.94 -21.01 6.61
CA GLN A 9 -12.01 -20.87 5.49
C GLN A 9 -11.60 -19.39 5.22
N PRO A 10 -12.53 -18.44 5.03
CA PRO A 10 -12.15 -17.06 4.75
C PRO A 10 -11.41 -16.39 5.91
N PHE A 11 -11.67 -16.81 7.15
CA PHE A 11 -10.97 -16.30 8.34
C PHE A 11 -9.51 -16.81 8.38
N LYS A 12 -9.28 -18.10 8.09
CA LYS A 12 -7.94 -18.67 8.04
C LYS A 12 -7.06 -18.00 7.00
N PHE A 13 -7.57 -17.75 5.78
CA PHE A 13 -6.83 -17.06 4.74
C PHE A 13 -6.47 -15.62 5.12
N ARG A 14 -7.39 -14.88 5.72
CA ARG A 14 -7.13 -13.52 6.22
C ARG A 14 -6.05 -13.51 7.29
N LEU A 15 -6.10 -14.46 8.23
CA LEU A 15 -5.09 -14.61 9.28
C LEU A 15 -3.72 -14.97 8.70
N THR A 16 -3.68 -15.87 7.70
CA THR A 16 -2.44 -16.25 7.02
C THR A 16 -1.81 -15.05 6.31
N VAL A 17 -2.59 -14.27 5.54
CA VAL A 17 -2.08 -13.07 4.87
C VAL A 17 -1.56 -12.05 5.90
N PHE A 18 -2.29 -11.84 6.99
CA PHE A 18 -1.85 -10.94 8.06
C PHE A 18 -0.55 -11.41 8.70
N ALA A 19 -0.44 -12.71 9.00
CA ALA A 19 0.77 -13.31 9.57
C ALA A 19 1.98 -13.18 8.62
N LEU A 20 1.77 -13.37 7.31
CA LEU A 20 2.82 -13.18 6.30
C LEU A 20 3.28 -11.71 6.22
N LEU A 21 2.37 -10.74 6.28
CA LEU A 21 2.72 -9.32 6.30
C LEU A 21 3.49 -8.93 7.57
N CYS A 22 3.08 -9.45 8.74
CA CYS A 22 3.83 -9.30 9.98
C CYS A 22 5.23 -9.93 9.87
N GLY A 23 5.33 -11.14 9.33
CA GLY A 23 6.59 -11.84 9.09
C GLY A 23 7.51 -11.05 8.16
N ALA A 24 6.99 -10.55 7.02
CA ALA A 24 7.74 -9.72 6.09
C ALA A 24 8.24 -8.43 6.76
N THR A 25 7.41 -7.78 7.59
CA THR A 25 7.80 -6.60 8.36
C THR A 25 8.91 -6.93 9.37
N MET A 26 8.80 -8.05 10.08
CA MET A 26 9.84 -8.49 11.02
C MET A 26 11.17 -8.74 10.32
N VAL A 27 11.15 -9.42 9.18
CA VAL A 27 12.38 -9.63 8.37
C VAL A 27 12.97 -8.29 7.91
N SER A 28 12.14 -7.34 7.46
CA SER A 28 12.58 -5.98 7.13
C SER A 28 13.35 -5.32 8.28
N ILE A 29 12.80 -5.39 9.50
CA ILE A 29 13.42 -4.80 10.70
C ILE A 29 14.71 -5.53 11.06
N VAL A 30 14.73 -6.85 10.98
CA VAL A 30 15.93 -7.65 11.24
C VAL A 30 17.05 -7.29 10.26
N LEU A 31 16.75 -7.23 8.97
CA LEU A 31 17.73 -6.82 7.94
C LEU A 31 18.30 -5.41 8.21
N TYR A 32 17.43 -4.47 8.57
CA TYR A 32 17.88 -3.13 8.98
C TYR A 32 18.80 -3.17 10.21
N ARG A 33 18.46 -3.97 11.23
CA ARG A 33 19.30 -4.12 12.45
C ARG A 33 20.65 -4.74 12.11
N VAL A 34 20.68 -5.81 11.30
CA VAL A 34 21.93 -6.43 10.84
C VAL A 34 22.78 -5.40 10.09
N ARG A 35 22.20 -4.64 9.16
CA ARG A 35 22.89 -3.57 8.43
C ARG A 35 23.48 -2.53 9.38
N THR A 36 22.73 -2.10 10.39
CA THR A 36 23.19 -1.11 11.38
C THR A 36 24.36 -1.63 12.20
N ILE A 37 24.32 -2.90 12.63
CA ILE A 37 25.42 -3.54 13.38
C ILE A 37 26.67 -3.63 12.52
N LEU A 38 26.54 -4.07 11.26
CA LEU A 38 27.69 -4.26 10.35
C LEU A 38 28.37 -2.94 9.96
N SER A 39 27.60 -1.86 9.84
CA SER A 39 28.14 -0.57 9.36
C SER A 39 28.38 0.47 10.46
N GLY A 40 27.87 0.23 11.67
CA GLY A 40 27.85 1.25 12.73
C GLY A 40 26.97 2.49 12.42
N SER A 41 26.13 2.43 11.35
CA SER A 41 25.36 3.59 10.84
C SER A 41 23.86 3.32 10.83
N THR A 42 23.07 4.31 11.27
CA THR A 42 21.61 4.30 11.26
C THR A 42 21.01 4.94 9.99
N THR A 43 21.77 5.07 8.93
CA THR A 43 21.39 5.85 7.71
C THR A 43 20.04 5.44 7.12
N TYR A 44 19.63 4.17 7.24
CA TYR A 44 18.34 3.67 6.71
C TYR A 44 17.22 3.61 7.77
N ALA A 45 17.35 4.35 8.90
CA ALA A 45 16.31 4.37 9.94
C ALA A 45 14.94 4.86 9.41
N PHE A 46 14.94 5.70 8.37
CA PHE A 46 13.72 6.16 7.72
C PHE A 46 12.89 5.03 7.10
N LEU A 47 13.51 3.91 6.69
CA LEU A 47 12.77 2.75 6.18
C LEU A 47 11.85 2.12 7.24
N VAL A 48 12.31 2.10 8.51
CA VAL A 48 11.51 1.59 9.63
C VAL A 48 10.32 2.51 9.89
N TRP A 49 10.51 3.82 9.74
CA TRP A 49 9.42 4.77 9.83
C TRP A 49 8.43 4.63 8.67
N ASN A 50 8.94 4.49 7.45
CA ASN A 50 8.12 4.33 6.25
C ASN A 50 7.27 3.05 6.30
N ILE A 51 7.82 1.92 6.80
CA ILE A 51 7.04 0.69 6.94
C ILE A 51 5.95 0.83 8.01
N PHE A 52 6.21 1.54 9.10
CA PHE A 52 5.18 1.88 10.09
C PHE A 52 4.03 2.67 9.45
N LEU A 53 4.35 3.70 8.65
CA LEU A 53 3.33 4.48 7.93
C LEU A 53 2.56 3.64 6.90
N ALA A 54 3.21 2.64 6.28
CA ALA A 54 2.57 1.74 5.32
C ALA A 54 1.52 0.80 5.97
N TRP A 55 1.59 0.55 7.28
CA TRP A 55 0.60 -0.22 8.03
C TRP A 55 -0.70 0.56 8.28
N ILE A 56 -0.65 1.90 8.36
CA ILE A 56 -1.81 2.74 8.65
C ILE A 56 -2.95 2.53 7.64
N PRO A 57 -2.71 2.56 6.31
CA PRO A 57 -3.77 2.30 5.33
C PRO A 57 -4.44 0.93 5.51
N LEU A 58 -3.67 -0.10 5.83
CA LEU A 58 -4.24 -1.43 6.05
C LEU A 58 -5.16 -1.44 7.29
N GLY A 59 -4.74 -0.81 8.38
CA GLY A 59 -5.58 -0.64 9.58
C GLY A 59 -6.87 0.11 9.28
N LEU A 60 -6.79 1.23 8.54
CA LEU A 60 -7.95 2.02 8.13
C LEU A 60 -8.88 1.26 7.19
N ALA A 61 -8.35 0.46 6.24
CA ALA A 61 -9.16 -0.38 5.37
C ALA A 61 -9.90 -1.48 6.14
N HIS A 62 -9.26 -2.09 7.15
CA HIS A 62 -9.93 -3.05 8.02
C HIS A 62 -11.05 -2.41 8.84
N THR A 63 -10.83 -1.22 9.39
CA THR A 63 -11.88 -0.49 10.12
C THR A 63 -13.03 -0.09 9.20
N ALA A 64 -12.74 0.39 7.99
CA ALA A 64 -13.76 0.71 6.97
C ALA A 64 -14.60 -0.52 6.61
N THR A 65 -13.98 -1.69 6.40
CA THR A 65 -14.71 -2.94 6.13
C THR A 65 -15.58 -3.35 7.30
N ALA A 66 -15.11 -3.23 8.55
CA ALA A 66 -15.88 -3.55 9.74
C ALA A 66 -17.14 -2.65 9.89
N PHE A 67 -17.03 -1.36 9.56
CA PHE A 67 -18.15 -0.42 9.56
C PHE A 67 -19.11 -0.64 8.38
N ALA A 68 -18.60 -1.00 7.19
CA ALA A 68 -19.41 -1.30 6.02
C ALA A 68 -20.40 -2.45 6.25
N TRP A 69 -20.06 -3.42 7.11
CA TRP A 69 -21.00 -4.49 7.51
C TRP A 69 -22.18 -4.01 8.35
N LYS A 70 -22.07 -2.85 9.02
CA LYS A 70 -23.14 -2.26 9.82
C LYS A 70 -23.78 -1.12 9.03
N ARG A 71 -24.83 -1.41 8.27
CA ARG A 71 -25.54 -0.48 7.36
C ARG A 71 -25.85 0.90 7.96
N LYS A 72 -25.98 0.99 9.30
CA LYS A 72 -26.23 2.25 10.02
C LYS A 72 -25.05 3.25 9.91
N TYR A 73 -23.82 2.77 9.72
CA TYR A 73 -22.62 3.62 9.74
C TYR A 73 -22.02 3.86 8.33
N ILE A 74 -22.60 3.25 7.27
CA ILE A 74 -22.08 3.35 5.90
C ILE A 74 -21.98 4.80 5.42
N ILE A 75 -22.99 5.63 5.74
CA ILE A 75 -23.12 6.98 5.14
C ILE A 75 -22.05 7.96 5.65
N LEU A 76 -21.60 7.83 6.89
CA LEU A 76 -20.65 8.78 7.50
C LEU A 76 -19.29 8.14 7.79
N SER A 77 -19.27 6.96 8.43
CA SER A 77 -18.01 6.36 8.90
C SER A 77 -17.15 5.80 7.78
N VAL A 78 -17.77 5.23 6.72
CA VAL A 78 -17.01 4.69 5.59
C VAL A 78 -16.36 5.79 4.75
N PRO A 79 -17.04 6.89 4.35
CA PRO A 79 -16.40 8.01 3.68
C PRO A 79 -15.29 8.67 4.51
N CYS A 80 -15.50 8.89 5.82
CA CYS A 80 -14.45 9.43 6.69
C CYS A 80 -13.22 8.52 6.74
N ALA A 81 -13.43 7.21 6.93
CA ALA A 81 -12.34 6.24 6.91
C ALA A 81 -11.65 6.17 5.54
N ALA A 82 -12.40 6.29 4.44
CA ALA A 82 -11.86 6.29 3.08
C ALA A 82 -11.01 7.53 2.78
N ILE A 83 -11.41 8.71 3.26
CA ILE A 83 -10.62 9.94 3.13
C ILE A 83 -9.30 9.81 3.90
N LEU A 84 -9.35 9.40 5.17
CA LEU A 84 -8.16 9.16 5.97
C LEU A 84 -7.27 8.09 5.34
N TRP A 85 -7.87 7.00 4.88
CA TRP A 85 -7.17 5.95 4.16
C TRP A 85 -6.44 6.50 2.93
N LEU A 86 -7.11 7.30 2.10
CA LEU A 86 -6.53 7.85 0.87
C LEU A 86 -5.34 8.80 1.16
N ILE A 87 -5.41 9.58 2.25
CA ILE A 87 -4.32 10.47 2.68
C ILE A 87 -3.07 9.66 3.07
N PHE A 88 -3.25 8.53 3.75
CA PHE A 88 -2.13 7.69 4.19
C PHE A 88 -1.73 6.62 3.18
N PHE A 89 -2.60 6.26 2.23
CA PHE A 89 -2.37 5.18 1.27
C PHE A 89 -1.07 5.33 0.46
N PRO A 90 -0.67 6.53 0.00
CA PRO A 90 0.57 6.71 -0.73
C PRO A 90 1.82 6.22 0.03
N ASN A 91 1.81 6.21 1.38
CA ASN A 91 2.96 5.78 2.18
C ASN A 91 3.32 4.31 1.94
N ALA A 92 2.36 3.46 1.57
CA ALA A 92 2.62 2.05 1.34
C ALA A 92 3.47 1.82 0.06
N PRO A 93 3.08 2.26 -1.14
CA PRO A 93 3.92 2.16 -2.34
C PRO A 93 5.09 3.16 -2.37
N TYR A 94 5.10 4.20 -1.51
CA TYR A 94 6.17 5.21 -1.43
C TYR A 94 7.55 4.59 -1.22
N ILE A 95 7.65 3.50 -0.43
CA ILE A 95 8.92 2.85 -0.08
C ILE A 95 9.66 2.38 -1.33
N LEU A 96 8.96 2.10 -2.44
CA LEU A 96 9.60 1.74 -3.72
C LEU A 96 10.52 2.87 -4.23
N THR A 97 10.17 4.12 -3.98
CA THR A 97 10.99 5.27 -4.39
C THR A 97 12.26 5.43 -3.55
N ASP A 98 12.38 4.70 -2.44
CA ASP A 98 13.59 4.71 -1.59
C ASP A 98 14.79 4.03 -2.27
N LEU A 99 14.57 3.28 -3.37
CA LEU A 99 15.64 2.76 -4.25
C LEU A 99 16.59 3.86 -4.75
N GLN A 100 16.15 5.11 -4.86
CA GLN A 100 17.03 6.25 -5.21
C GLN A 100 18.20 6.45 -4.23
N HIS A 101 18.06 5.98 -2.97
CA HIS A 101 19.13 6.09 -1.97
C HIS A 101 20.32 5.15 -2.23
N LEU A 102 20.20 4.22 -3.18
CA LEU A 102 21.31 3.36 -3.64
C LEU A 102 22.38 4.12 -4.43
N GLY A 103 22.06 5.29 -4.99
CA GLY A 103 22.99 6.14 -5.73
C GLY A 103 24.13 6.75 -4.89
N TYR A 104 24.06 6.61 -3.57
CA TYR A 104 25.08 7.13 -2.64
C TYR A 104 25.79 5.98 -1.94
N PRO A 105 27.08 5.68 -2.31
CA PRO A 105 27.86 4.65 -1.65
C PRO A 105 27.99 4.91 -0.16
N LYS A 106 27.72 3.89 0.65
CA LYS A 106 27.82 3.97 2.10
C LYS A 106 28.84 2.97 2.59
N PRO A 107 29.83 3.41 3.42
CA PRO A 107 30.88 2.51 3.89
C PRO A 107 30.32 1.41 4.81
N GLY A 108 31.05 0.33 4.87
CA GLY A 108 30.87 -0.74 5.86
C GLY A 108 30.00 -1.92 5.45
N VAL A 109 29.22 -1.82 4.34
CA VAL A 109 28.37 -2.93 3.85
C VAL A 109 28.39 -2.99 2.32
N PRO A 110 28.45 -4.19 1.69
CA PRO A 110 28.37 -4.31 0.25
C PRO A 110 27.07 -3.76 -0.33
N VAL A 111 27.12 -3.13 -1.50
CA VAL A 111 25.97 -2.50 -2.17
C VAL A 111 24.81 -3.48 -2.36
N TRP A 112 25.09 -4.74 -2.68
CA TRP A 112 24.04 -5.76 -2.86
C TRP A 112 23.19 -5.96 -1.61
N PHE A 113 23.76 -5.78 -0.40
CA PHE A 113 22.99 -5.87 0.84
C PHE A 113 21.99 -4.72 0.98
N ASP A 114 22.43 -3.48 0.71
CA ASP A 114 21.56 -2.30 0.72
C ASP A 114 20.45 -2.42 -0.35
N VAL A 115 20.77 -2.99 -1.53
CA VAL A 115 19.78 -3.29 -2.58
C VAL A 115 18.70 -4.24 -2.05
N LEU A 116 19.10 -5.39 -1.49
CA LEU A 116 18.15 -6.37 -0.97
C LEU A 116 17.36 -5.82 0.21
N LEU A 117 17.99 -5.05 1.10
CA LEU A 117 17.34 -4.37 2.21
C LEU A 117 16.20 -3.49 1.70
N ILE A 118 16.47 -2.55 0.78
CA ILE A 118 15.47 -1.62 0.29
C ILE A 118 14.38 -2.34 -0.51
N ILE A 119 14.74 -3.32 -1.35
CA ILE A 119 13.77 -4.14 -2.08
C ILE A 119 12.83 -4.86 -1.12
N TRP A 120 13.33 -5.41 -0.01
CA TRP A 120 12.51 -6.11 0.96
C TRP A 120 11.49 -5.16 1.64
N PHE A 121 11.93 -3.98 2.03
CA PHE A 121 11.03 -2.94 2.57
C PHE A 121 9.99 -2.50 1.52
N ALA A 122 10.43 -2.24 0.28
CA ALA A 122 9.55 -1.82 -0.80
C ALA A 122 8.50 -2.89 -1.14
N TRP A 123 8.91 -4.16 -1.22
CA TRP A 123 8.02 -5.29 -1.44
C TRP A 123 6.98 -5.42 -0.34
N THR A 124 7.42 -5.34 0.94
CA THR A 124 6.51 -5.38 2.08
C THR A 124 5.50 -4.23 2.04
N GLY A 125 5.96 -3.00 1.73
CA GLY A 125 5.09 -1.84 1.57
C GLY A 125 4.07 -2.02 0.43
N LEU A 126 4.50 -2.52 -0.73
CA LEU A 126 3.61 -2.82 -1.87
C LEU A 126 2.54 -3.84 -1.49
N LEU A 127 2.90 -4.92 -0.80
CA LEU A 127 1.94 -5.93 -0.34
C LEU A 127 0.93 -5.36 0.67
N LEU A 128 1.38 -4.53 1.63
CA LEU A 128 0.49 -3.83 2.57
C LEU A 128 -0.51 -2.94 1.82
N GLY A 129 -0.02 -2.13 0.88
CA GLY A 129 -0.85 -1.28 0.03
C GLY A 129 -1.85 -2.07 -0.79
N MET A 130 -1.39 -3.18 -1.39
CA MET A 130 -2.24 -4.04 -2.20
C MET A 130 -3.39 -4.65 -1.41
N VAL A 131 -3.12 -5.27 -0.25
CA VAL A 131 -4.17 -5.86 0.59
C VAL A 131 -5.13 -4.78 1.06
N SER A 132 -4.62 -3.61 1.43
CA SER A 132 -5.42 -2.43 1.80
C SER A 132 -6.35 -1.97 0.67
N LEU A 133 -5.84 -1.88 -0.57
CA LEU A 133 -6.62 -1.48 -1.75
C LEU A 133 -7.67 -2.54 -2.12
N LEU A 134 -7.35 -3.84 -2.00
CA LEU A 134 -8.31 -4.93 -2.21
C LEU A 134 -9.52 -4.82 -1.28
N LEU A 135 -9.29 -4.52 0.01
CA LEU A 135 -10.36 -4.33 0.99
C LEU A 135 -11.26 -3.13 0.64
N MET A 136 -10.66 -2.01 0.23
CA MET A 136 -11.41 -0.82 -0.15
C MET A 136 -12.15 -1.01 -1.48
N GLN A 137 -11.53 -1.66 -2.47
CA GLN A 137 -12.18 -2.01 -3.74
C GLN A 137 -13.40 -2.90 -3.51
N ASP A 138 -13.31 -3.87 -2.58
CA ASP A 138 -14.43 -4.76 -2.28
C ASP A 138 -15.65 -4.00 -1.73
N ILE A 139 -15.44 -2.99 -0.87
CA ILE A 139 -16.51 -2.10 -0.41
C ILE A 139 -17.16 -1.38 -1.60
N VAL A 140 -16.34 -0.71 -2.43
CA VAL A 140 -16.85 0.04 -3.58
C VAL A 140 -17.57 -0.86 -4.57
N ARG A 141 -17.03 -2.05 -4.84
CA ARG A 141 -17.64 -3.04 -5.74
C ARG A 141 -19.00 -3.53 -5.26
N ARG A 142 -19.15 -3.72 -3.96
CA ARG A 142 -20.42 -4.18 -3.35
C ARG A 142 -21.49 -3.11 -3.39
N GLU A 143 -21.13 -1.84 -3.16
CA GLU A 143 -22.09 -0.73 -3.11
C GLU A 143 -22.41 -0.16 -4.50
N PHE A 144 -21.43 -0.09 -5.40
CA PHE A 144 -21.54 0.62 -6.68
C PHE A 144 -21.32 -0.24 -7.93
N GLY A 145 -21.06 -1.53 -7.74
CA GLY A 145 -20.87 -2.49 -8.82
C GLY A 145 -19.42 -2.67 -9.30
N ARG A 146 -19.23 -3.65 -10.19
CA ARG A 146 -17.89 -4.12 -10.61
C ARG A 146 -17.08 -3.05 -11.35
N ILE A 147 -17.73 -2.30 -12.23
CA ILE A 147 -17.05 -1.26 -13.03
C ILE A 147 -16.54 -0.15 -12.11
N SER A 148 -17.38 0.33 -11.19
CA SER A 148 -17.00 1.35 -10.20
C SER A 148 -15.83 0.91 -9.33
N GLY A 149 -15.74 -0.38 -8.97
CA GLY A 149 -14.59 -0.94 -8.25
C GLY A 149 -13.29 -0.82 -9.03
N TRP A 150 -13.30 -1.03 -10.36
CA TRP A 150 -12.09 -0.87 -11.19
C TRP A 150 -11.74 0.59 -11.45
N LEU A 151 -12.74 1.44 -11.69
CA LEU A 151 -12.52 2.89 -11.79
C LEU A 151 -11.90 3.46 -10.51
N PHE A 152 -12.35 2.97 -9.35
CA PHE A 152 -11.76 3.31 -8.05
C PHE A 152 -10.27 2.93 -7.99
N VAL A 153 -9.90 1.72 -8.41
CA VAL A 153 -8.48 1.29 -8.43
C VAL A 153 -7.64 2.21 -9.31
N CYS A 154 -8.12 2.56 -10.50
CA CYS A 154 -7.43 3.48 -11.41
C CYS A 154 -7.28 4.87 -10.78
N ALA A 155 -8.35 5.41 -10.20
CA ALA A 155 -8.32 6.71 -9.53
C ALA A 155 -7.35 6.72 -8.34
N VAL A 156 -7.37 5.68 -7.50
CA VAL A 156 -6.45 5.53 -6.37
C VAL A 156 -5.01 5.41 -6.85
N GLY A 157 -4.74 4.65 -7.91
CA GLY A 157 -3.39 4.53 -8.48
C GLY A 157 -2.82 5.88 -8.94
N LEU A 158 -3.64 6.72 -9.59
CA LEU A 158 -3.26 8.07 -9.99
C LEU A 158 -3.04 8.99 -8.77
N LEU A 159 -3.98 9.00 -7.81
CA LEU A 159 -3.90 9.84 -6.62
C LEU A 159 -2.73 9.42 -5.70
N ALA A 160 -2.47 8.13 -5.58
CA ALA A 160 -1.31 7.63 -4.84
C ALA A 160 0.00 8.08 -5.47
N SER A 161 0.12 7.99 -6.81
CA SER A 161 1.30 8.42 -7.53
C SER A 161 1.54 9.93 -7.40
N LEU A 162 0.47 10.71 -7.42
CA LEU A 162 0.52 12.15 -7.13
C LEU A 162 0.98 12.40 -5.68
N GLY A 163 0.40 11.68 -4.70
CA GLY A 163 0.81 11.79 -3.29
C GLY A 163 2.27 11.41 -3.07
N ILE A 164 2.77 10.37 -3.77
CA ILE A 164 4.18 9.97 -3.74
C ILE A 164 5.07 11.08 -4.34
N TYR A 165 4.66 11.67 -5.47
CA TYR A 165 5.39 12.78 -6.07
C TYR A 165 5.49 13.97 -5.10
N ILE A 166 4.38 14.35 -4.49
CA ILE A 166 4.31 15.41 -3.49
C ILE A 166 5.24 15.10 -2.29
N GLY A 167 5.14 13.89 -1.75
CA GLY A 167 5.99 13.48 -0.62
C GLY A 167 7.48 13.44 -0.96
N ARG A 168 7.84 12.96 -2.17
CA ARG A 168 9.24 12.76 -2.58
C ARG A 168 9.92 14.03 -3.05
N PHE A 169 9.25 14.83 -3.86
CA PHE A 169 9.84 16.00 -4.51
C PHE A 169 9.51 17.32 -3.80
N LEU A 170 8.28 17.45 -3.26
CA LEU A 170 7.88 18.63 -2.50
C LEU A 170 8.12 18.46 -1.00
N ARG A 171 8.48 17.24 -0.55
CA ARG A 171 8.83 16.90 0.84
C ARG A 171 7.70 17.18 1.84
N TRP A 172 6.46 16.94 1.41
CA TRP A 172 5.31 17.00 2.31
C TRP A 172 5.13 15.68 3.05
N ASN A 173 4.66 15.79 4.29
CA ASN A 173 4.22 14.60 5.05
C ASN A 173 2.69 14.52 5.04
N SER A 174 2.15 13.32 5.23
CA SER A 174 0.69 13.10 5.24
C SER A 174 -0.03 13.92 6.30
N TRP A 175 0.61 14.23 7.42
CA TRP A 175 0.03 15.07 8.49
C TRP A 175 0.09 16.58 8.22
N ASP A 176 0.91 17.05 7.29
CA ASP A 176 0.98 18.47 6.93
C ASP A 176 -0.36 19.00 6.41
N VAL A 177 -1.16 18.11 5.80
CA VAL A 177 -2.52 18.40 5.34
C VAL A 177 -3.44 18.79 6.50
N PHE A 178 -3.22 18.24 7.70
CA PHE A 178 -4.04 18.53 8.88
C PHE A 178 -3.58 19.79 9.62
N PHE A 179 -2.27 20.03 9.69
CA PHE A 179 -1.73 21.18 10.44
C PHE A 179 -1.77 22.51 9.67
N ASN A 180 -1.60 22.46 8.33
CA ASN A 180 -1.54 23.67 7.48
C ASN A 180 -2.35 23.48 6.18
N PRO A 181 -3.66 23.20 6.24
CA PRO A 181 -4.45 22.79 5.07
C PRO A 181 -4.52 23.85 3.98
N LEU A 182 -4.68 25.13 4.34
CA LEU A 182 -4.80 26.23 3.38
C LEU A 182 -3.48 26.49 2.63
N VAL A 183 -2.35 26.46 3.35
CA VAL A 183 -1.02 26.64 2.74
C VAL A 183 -0.74 25.51 1.77
N ARG A 184 -1.01 24.24 2.16
CA ARG A 184 -0.82 23.08 1.29
C ARG A 184 -1.75 23.10 0.09
N LEU A 185 -2.99 23.56 0.27
CA LEU A 185 -3.93 23.71 -0.85
C LEU A 185 -3.44 24.75 -1.87
N THR A 186 -2.98 25.93 -1.43
CA THR A 186 -2.47 26.97 -2.33
C THR A 186 -1.20 26.54 -3.06
N GLU A 187 -0.27 25.88 -2.37
CA GLU A 187 0.92 25.29 -2.99
C GLU A 187 0.53 24.22 -4.03
N PHE A 188 -0.39 23.32 -3.69
CA PHE A 188 -0.88 22.29 -4.61
C PHE A 188 -1.52 22.89 -5.87
N LEU A 189 -2.39 23.88 -5.72
CA LEU A 189 -3.02 24.58 -6.85
C LEU A 189 -1.98 25.26 -7.75
N GLY A 190 -0.94 25.84 -7.16
CA GLY A 190 0.20 26.40 -7.90
C GLY A 190 0.93 25.34 -8.75
N TYR A 191 1.21 24.17 -8.20
CA TYR A 191 1.82 23.07 -8.95
C TYR A 191 0.87 22.47 -10.00
N ALA A 192 -0.42 22.33 -9.69
CA ALA A 192 -1.41 21.77 -10.59
C ALA A 192 -1.70 22.66 -11.81
N SER A 193 -1.55 23.99 -11.65
CA SER A 193 -1.75 24.93 -12.77
C SER A 193 -0.58 24.92 -13.78
N HIS A 194 0.62 24.56 -13.37
CA HIS A 194 1.82 24.52 -14.20
C HIS A 194 2.63 23.24 -13.96
N PRO A 195 2.11 22.05 -14.32
CA PRO A 195 2.79 20.79 -14.07
C PRO A 195 4.07 20.70 -14.91
N SER A 196 5.18 20.32 -14.27
CA SER A 196 6.44 20.06 -14.97
C SER A 196 6.37 18.75 -15.77
N LEU A 197 7.14 18.65 -16.85
CA LEU A 197 7.26 17.38 -17.59
C LEU A 197 7.70 16.24 -16.67
N GLN A 198 8.60 16.52 -15.73
CA GLN A 198 9.06 15.53 -14.74
C GLN A 198 7.90 15.01 -13.87
N SER A 199 7.00 15.88 -13.39
CA SER A 199 5.84 15.47 -12.60
C SER A 199 4.89 14.59 -13.40
N ILE A 200 4.60 14.98 -14.65
CA ILE A 200 3.71 14.22 -15.54
C ILE A 200 4.29 12.84 -15.82
N LEU A 201 5.57 12.74 -16.19
CA LEU A 201 6.23 11.46 -16.46
C LEU A 201 6.28 10.59 -15.22
N PHE A 202 6.66 11.13 -14.06
CA PHE A 202 6.71 10.36 -12.83
C PHE A 202 5.34 9.80 -12.45
N ILE A 203 4.30 10.65 -12.42
CA ILE A 203 2.96 10.24 -12.04
C ILE A 203 2.41 9.19 -13.03
N SER A 204 2.61 9.39 -14.35
CA SER A 204 2.15 8.45 -15.36
C SER A 204 2.87 7.09 -15.26
N MET A 205 4.18 7.09 -15.14
CA MET A 205 4.97 5.86 -15.03
C MET A 205 4.64 5.10 -13.73
N PHE A 206 4.61 5.82 -12.61
CA PHE A 206 4.37 5.18 -11.32
C PHE A 206 2.93 4.65 -11.19
N SER A 207 1.92 5.40 -11.67
CA SER A 207 0.53 4.93 -11.68
C SER A 207 0.35 3.72 -12.57
N THR A 208 0.96 3.72 -13.78
CA THR A 208 0.93 2.56 -14.69
C THR A 208 1.55 1.33 -14.04
N PHE A 209 2.75 1.49 -13.45
CA PHE A 209 3.42 0.41 -12.72
C PHE A 209 2.55 -0.13 -11.58
N PHE A 210 2.02 0.75 -10.73
CA PHE A 210 1.23 0.35 -9.57
C PHE A 210 -0.08 -0.35 -9.96
N ILE A 211 -0.80 0.20 -10.95
CA ILE A 211 -2.05 -0.40 -11.45
C ILE A 211 -1.75 -1.76 -12.09
N PHE A 212 -0.69 -1.87 -12.88
CA PHE A 212 -0.28 -3.14 -13.49
C PHE A 212 0.09 -4.18 -12.44
N PHE A 213 0.88 -3.80 -11.44
CA PHE A 213 1.22 -4.65 -10.30
C PHE A 213 -0.05 -5.15 -9.57
N TYR A 214 -1.00 -4.25 -9.30
CA TYR A 214 -2.26 -4.58 -8.67
C TYR A 214 -3.09 -5.57 -9.50
N VAL A 215 -3.30 -5.28 -10.79
CA VAL A 215 -4.06 -6.14 -11.70
C VAL A 215 -3.44 -7.52 -11.83
N THR A 216 -2.12 -7.58 -11.98
CA THR A 216 -1.39 -8.86 -12.08
C THR A 216 -1.58 -9.70 -10.82
N THR A 217 -1.40 -9.13 -9.64
CA THR A 217 -1.53 -9.86 -8.38
C THR A 217 -2.99 -10.25 -8.11
N TYR A 218 -3.95 -9.40 -8.50
CA TYR A 218 -5.38 -9.73 -8.46
C TYR A 218 -5.71 -10.93 -9.37
N ALA A 219 -5.17 -10.96 -10.59
CA ALA A 219 -5.36 -12.06 -11.54
C ALA A 219 -4.76 -13.38 -11.01
N PHE A 220 -3.56 -13.34 -10.41
CA PHE A 220 -2.99 -14.52 -9.75
C PHE A 220 -3.88 -15.02 -8.60
N GLY A 221 -4.47 -14.13 -7.83
CA GLY A 221 -5.43 -14.50 -6.78
C GLY A 221 -6.64 -15.25 -7.33
N LEU A 222 -7.19 -14.83 -8.48
CA LEU A 222 -8.30 -15.51 -9.15
C LEU A 222 -7.90 -16.89 -9.67
N LEU A 223 -6.73 -17.03 -10.28
CA LEU A 223 -6.22 -18.33 -10.76
C LEU A 223 -6.08 -19.35 -9.61
N LEU A 224 -5.54 -18.91 -8.48
CA LEU A 224 -5.40 -19.77 -7.30
C LEU A 224 -6.77 -20.20 -6.73
N GLN A 225 -7.78 -19.32 -6.76
CA GLN A 225 -9.14 -19.65 -6.34
C GLN A 225 -9.77 -20.69 -7.28
N GLU A 226 -9.61 -20.54 -8.59
CA GLU A 226 -10.11 -21.50 -9.58
C GLU A 226 -9.49 -22.88 -9.40
N GLN A 227 -8.16 -22.95 -9.20
CA GLN A 227 -7.47 -24.21 -8.93
C GLN A 227 -7.94 -24.86 -7.63
N ALA A 228 -8.13 -24.09 -6.57
CA ALA A 228 -8.64 -24.63 -5.31
C ALA A 228 -10.06 -25.18 -5.42
N GLN A 229 -10.92 -24.58 -6.24
CA GLN A 229 -12.27 -25.10 -6.52
C GLN A 229 -12.23 -26.42 -7.29
N LYS A 230 -11.42 -26.50 -8.37
CA LYS A 230 -11.26 -27.75 -9.16
C LYS A 230 -10.77 -28.92 -8.29
N ASN A 231 -9.76 -28.69 -7.45
CA ASN A 231 -9.24 -29.72 -6.56
C ASN A 231 -10.28 -30.20 -5.53
N GLN A 232 -11.23 -29.35 -5.13
CA GLN A 232 -12.33 -29.75 -4.25
C GLN A 232 -13.38 -30.58 -4.99
N GLU A 233 -13.67 -30.27 -6.24
CA GLU A 233 -14.61 -31.05 -7.08
C GLU A 233 -14.06 -32.45 -7.42
N GLU A 234 -12.74 -32.55 -7.69
CA GLU A 234 -12.08 -33.82 -7.97
C GLU A 234 -11.95 -34.74 -6.74
N SER A 235 -12.07 -34.20 -5.52
CA SER A 235 -11.97 -34.94 -4.26
C SER A 235 -13.31 -35.48 -3.74
N LEU A 236 -14.42 -35.18 -4.42
CA LEU A 236 -15.80 -35.62 -4.08
C LEU A 236 -16.27 -36.76 -4.96
#